data_5581c4ba8f4d8065df66d721ffe51b45
#
_entry.id   5581c4ba8f4d8065df66d721ffe51b45
#
_cell.length_a   1.000
_cell.length_b   1.000
_cell.length_c   1.000
_cell.angle_alpha   90.00
_cell.angle_beta   90.00
_cell.angle_gamma   90.00
#
_symmetry.space_group_name_H-M   'P 1'
#
loop_
_entity.id
_entity.type
_entity.pdbx_description
1 polymer ?
#
loop_
_entity_poly.entity_id
_entity_poly.type
_entity_poly.pdbx_seq_one_letter_code
_entity_poly.pdbx_strand_id
1 'polypeptide(L)'
;MHTLYDIEAEVPAFVHVTPSNIHDSKAMPETPYESGAHYIFDCGYNDFSNLHTTNRIGAFFVVRTKTNIRIKPKTWKRRLPEGVVSDVIGCFTVYKSSKDYPEELRKLIVENPEDGTRYIFLTNSLDASAELISSLYRNRWSVELFFKRIKQHLSDLFDKSNFKNVKDRYDSSI
;
A
#
# COMPACT_ATOMS: atom_id res chain seq x y z
N MET A 1 -12.00 4.06 -6.79
CA MET A 1 -11.00 3.70 -7.82
C MET A 1 -9.74 3.21 -7.10
N HIS A 2 -9.29 2.02 -7.44
CA HIS A 2 -8.08 1.38 -6.91
C HIS A 2 -7.09 1.23 -8.05
N THR A 3 -5.82 1.49 -7.78
CA THR A 3 -4.79 1.44 -8.82
C THR A 3 -3.62 0.63 -8.29
N LEU A 4 -3.23 -0.37 -9.07
CA LEU A 4 -1.92 -0.98 -8.95
C LEU A 4 -0.94 -0.11 -9.74
N TYR A 5 0.09 0.37 -9.08
CA TYR A 5 1.09 1.25 -9.65
C TYR A 5 2.43 0.53 -9.66
N ASP A 6 3.03 0.43 -10.83
CA ASP A 6 4.39 -0.06 -10.98
C ASP A 6 5.35 1.04 -10.56
N ILE A 7 6.07 0.80 -9.46
CA ILE A 7 6.98 1.79 -8.87
C ILE A 7 8.26 1.94 -9.70
N GLU A 8 8.71 0.88 -10.37
CA GLU A 8 9.92 0.89 -11.19
C GLU A 8 9.66 1.55 -12.55
N ALA A 9 8.56 1.21 -13.19
CA ALA A 9 8.15 1.82 -14.45
C ALA A 9 7.48 3.19 -14.30
N GLU A 10 7.11 3.58 -13.08
CA GLU A 10 6.39 4.82 -12.75
C GLU A 10 5.07 5.00 -13.51
N VAL A 11 4.35 3.90 -13.75
CA VAL A 11 3.07 3.90 -14.47
C VAL A 11 2.00 3.08 -13.75
N PRO A 12 0.70 3.39 -13.95
CA PRO A 12 -0.38 2.51 -13.52
C PRO A 12 -0.35 1.21 -14.32
N ALA A 13 -0.17 0.08 -13.64
CA ALA A 13 -0.21 -1.25 -14.25
C ALA A 13 -1.63 -1.81 -14.34
N PHE A 14 -2.51 -1.43 -13.39
CA PHE A 14 -3.89 -1.91 -13.34
C PHE A 14 -4.78 -0.89 -12.62
N VAL A 15 -5.99 -0.68 -13.13
CA VAL A 15 -6.99 0.23 -12.53
C VAL A 15 -8.31 -0.52 -12.37
N HIS A 16 -8.81 -0.57 -11.14
CA HIS A 16 -10.12 -1.12 -10.81
C HIS A 16 -11.04 -0.03 -10.28
N VAL A 17 -12.21 0.14 -10.89
CA VAL A 17 -13.16 1.18 -10.51
C VAL A 17 -14.31 0.54 -9.72
N THR A 18 -14.45 0.96 -8.48
CA THR A 18 -15.54 0.55 -7.60
C THR A 18 -16.40 1.75 -7.20
N PRO A 19 -17.66 1.56 -6.83
CA PRO A 19 -18.46 2.58 -6.14
C PRO A 19 -17.74 3.11 -4.89
N SER A 20 -17.97 4.38 -4.54
CA SER A 20 -17.26 5.06 -3.43
C SER A 20 -17.52 4.46 -2.04
N ASN A 21 -18.59 3.68 -1.88
CA ASN A 21 -18.97 3.01 -0.64
C ASN A 21 -18.27 1.64 -0.43
N ILE A 22 -17.45 1.19 -1.39
CA ILE A 22 -16.71 -0.08 -1.28
C ILE A 22 -15.41 0.18 -0.55
N HIS A 23 -15.15 -0.60 0.53
CA HIS A 23 -13.91 -0.55 1.29
C HIS A 23 -12.72 -1.03 0.44
N ASP A 24 -11.56 -0.38 0.60
CA ASP A 24 -10.35 -0.64 -0.21
C ASP A 24 -9.92 -2.11 -0.24
N SER A 25 -10.05 -2.82 0.88
CA SER A 25 -9.72 -4.25 0.97
C SER A 25 -10.57 -5.15 0.05
N LYS A 26 -11.74 -4.69 -0.38
CA LYS A 26 -12.60 -5.43 -1.30
C LYS A 26 -12.10 -5.43 -2.74
N ALA A 27 -11.19 -4.53 -3.08
CA ALA A 27 -10.55 -4.51 -4.38
C ALA A 27 -9.34 -5.46 -4.50
N MET A 28 -8.81 -5.96 -3.38
CA MET A 28 -7.64 -6.84 -3.37
C MET A 28 -7.82 -8.13 -4.18
N PRO A 29 -8.97 -8.84 -4.14
CA PRO A 29 -9.16 -10.07 -4.94
C PRO A 29 -9.09 -9.86 -6.45
N GLU A 30 -9.37 -8.64 -6.93
CA GLU A 30 -9.35 -8.30 -8.35
C GLU A 30 -7.94 -7.94 -8.87
N THR A 31 -6.97 -7.85 -7.96
CA THR A 31 -5.59 -7.52 -8.31
C THR A 31 -4.92 -8.72 -8.98
N PRO A 32 -4.31 -8.56 -10.17
CA PRO A 32 -3.58 -9.62 -10.84
C PRO A 32 -2.22 -9.86 -10.16
N TYR A 33 -2.22 -10.63 -9.07
CA TYR A 33 -1.00 -10.95 -8.34
C TYR A 33 -0.09 -11.90 -9.13
N GLU A 34 1.21 -11.57 -9.15
CA GLU A 34 2.25 -12.37 -9.79
C GLU A 34 3.19 -12.97 -8.73
N SER A 35 3.52 -14.25 -8.87
CA SER A 35 4.48 -14.92 -8.00
C SER A 35 5.85 -14.24 -8.06
N GLY A 36 6.48 -14.04 -6.90
CA GLY A 36 7.77 -13.36 -6.77
C GLY A 36 7.69 -11.83 -6.73
N ALA A 37 6.57 -11.22 -7.13
CA ALA A 37 6.40 -9.77 -7.08
C ALA A 37 6.14 -9.25 -5.65
N HIS A 38 6.52 -8.01 -5.38
CA HIS A 38 6.30 -7.33 -4.11
C HIS A 38 5.17 -6.31 -4.23
N TYR A 39 4.15 -6.42 -3.38
CA TYR A 39 3.00 -5.53 -3.33
C TYR A 39 3.01 -4.70 -2.05
N ILE A 40 2.89 -3.38 -2.20
CA ILE A 40 2.91 -2.44 -1.09
C ILE A 40 1.49 -1.91 -0.86
N PHE A 41 0.97 -2.11 0.35
CA PHE A 41 -0.38 -1.72 0.72
C PHE A 41 -0.39 -0.70 1.85
N ASP A 42 -1.35 0.22 1.81
CA ASP A 42 -1.61 1.13 2.93
C ASP A 42 -2.57 0.48 3.95
N CYS A 43 -2.80 1.16 5.07
CA CYS A 43 -3.66 0.72 6.18
C CYS A 43 -5.08 0.34 5.75
N GLY A 44 -5.63 0.90 4.68
CA GLY A 44 -6.94 0.56 4.13
C GLY A 44 -7.07 -0.89 3.65
N TYR A 45 -5.95 -1.52 3.31
CA TYR A 45 -5.86 -2.86 2.76
C TYR A 45 -5.53 -3.95 3.79
N ASN A 46 -5.72 -3.70 5.08
CA ASN A 46 -5.48 -4.66 6.16
C ASN A 46 -6.59 -5.73 6.24
N ASP A 47 -6.68 -6.57 5.22
CA ASP A 47 -7.53 -7.77 5.18
C ASP A 47 -6.63 -9.02 5.16
N PHE A 48 -6.56 -9.72 6.29
CA PHE A 48 -5.62 -10.83 6.47
C PHE A 48 -5.91 -12.04 5.59
N SER A 49 -7.17 -12.26 5.22
CA SER A 49 -7.54 -13.32 4.28
C SER A 49 -7.01 -13.04 2.87
N ASN A 50 -7.12 -11.79 2.41
CA ASN A 50 -6.58 -11.38 1.12
C ASN A 50 -5.05 -11.40 1.12
N LEU A 51 -4.39 -10.95 2.22
CA LEU A 51 -2.94 -11.06 2.38
C LEU A 51 -2.47 -12.52 2.39
N HIS A 52 -3.26 -13.43 2.98
CA HIS A 52 -2.96 -14.86 2.92
C HIS A 52 -3.09 -15.41 1.49
N THR A 53 -4.08 -14.96 0.73
CA THR A 53 -4.21 -15.31 -0.69
C THR A 53 -3.00 -14.83 -1.49
N THR A 54 -2.53 -13.60 -1.26
CA THR A 54 -1.30 -13.06 -1.88
C THR A 54 -0.09 -13.95 -1.56
N ASN A 55 0.06 -14.36 -0.29
CA ASN A 55 1.13 -15.28 0.14
C ASN A 55 1.05 -16.64 -0.57
N ARG A 56 -0.15 -17.23 -0.68
CA ARG A 56 -0.36 -18.51 -1.33
C ARG A 56 -0.07 -18.51 -2.83
N ILE A 57 -0.21 -17.39 -3.49
CA ILE A 57 0.18 -17.19 -4.90
C ILE A 57 1.72 -17.16 -5.05
N GLY A 58 2.45 -17.01 -3.92
CA GLY A 58 3.90 -16.86 -3.93
C GLY A 58 4.35 -15.41 -4.16
N ALA A 59 3.45 -14.45 -4.00
CA ALA A 59 3.76 -13.03 -4.02
C ALA A 59 4.14 -12.53 -2.62
N PHE A 60 4.94 -11.48 -2.57
CA PHE A 60 5.32 -10.81 -1.34
C PHE A 60 4.46 -9.57 -1.11
N PHE A 61 4.22 -9.25 0.16
CA PHE A 61 3.54 -8.01 0.51
C PHE A 61 4.27 -7.24 1.61
N VAL A 62 4.10 -5.93 1.61
CA VAL A 62 4.41 -5.03 2.72
C VAL A 62 3.17 -4.19 2.96
N VAL A 63 2.53 -4.35 4.11
CA VAL A 63 1.34 -3.57 4.48
C VAL A 63 1.61 -2.75 5.73
N ARG A 64 1.30 -1.45 5.67
CA ARG A 64 1.27 -0.62 6.88
C ARG A 64 0.05 -1.01 7.71
N THR A 65 0.21 -1.09 9.03
CA THR A 65 -0.88 -1.47 9.92
C THR A 65 -0.99 -0.56 11.14
N LYS A 66 -2.08 -0.72 11.88
CA LYS A 66 -2.33 0.01 13.14
C LYS A 66 -1.52 -0.60 14.29
N THR A 67 -1.38 0.15 15.38
CA THR A 67 -0.59 -0.22 16.57
C THR A 67 -1.11 -1.44 17.33
N ASN A 68 -2.38 -1.80 17.17
CA ASN A 68 -3.07 -2.85 17.92
C ASN A 68 -2.83 -4.27 17.41
N ILE A 69 -1.96 -4.47 16.41
CA ILE A 69 -1.65 -5.80 15.88
C ILE A 69 -0.81 -6.60 16.87
N ARG A 70 -1.34 -7.76 17.29
CA ARG A 70 -0.71 -8.68 18.24
C ARG A 70 -0.25 -9.94 17.54
N ILE A 71 1.05 -10.21 17.64
CA ILE A 71 1.67 -11.46 17.19
C ILE A 71 2.35 -12.15 18.38
N LYS A 72 2.38 -13.50 18.35
CA LYS A 72 3.19 -14.31 19.25
C LYS A 72 4.56 -14.47 18.60
N PRO A 73 5.62 -13.90 19.19
CA PRO A 73 6.96 -14.00 18.62
C PRO A 73 7.45 -15.44 18.62
N LYS A 74 8.09 -15.85 17.52
CA LYS A 74 8.89 -17.06 17.43
C LYS A 74 10.37 -16.74 17.28
N THR A 75 10.68 -15.68 16.52
CA THR A 75 12.05 -15.25 16.26
C THR A 75 12.15 -13.73 16.42
N TRP A 76 13.23 -13.30 17.09
CA TRP A 76 13.59 -11.88 17.25
C TRP A 76 14.88 -11.63 16.51
N LYS A 77 14.89 -10.66 15.59
CA LYS A 77 16.13 -10.19 14.95
C LYS A 77 16.84 -9.25 15.92
N ARG A 78 18.03 -9.64 16.39
CA ARG A 78 18.75 -8.91 17.45
C ARG A 78 19.60 -7.75 16.94
N ARG A 79 20.10 -7.82 15.71
CA ARG A 79 20.87 -6.74 15.07
C ARG A 79 19.93 -5.92 14.25
N LEU A 80 19.44 -4.83 14.84
CA LEU A 80 18.51 -3.93 14.18
C LEU A 80 19.30 -2.79 13.52
N PRO A 81 19.01 -2.46 12.26
CA PRO A 81 19.54 -1.28 11.60
C PRO A 81 19.06 0.02 12.26
N GLU A 82 19.72 1.12 11.94
CA GLU A 82 19.29 2.45 12.40
C GLU A 82 17.83 2.73 12.00
N GLY A 83 17.07 3.33 12.92
CA GLY A 83 15.64 3.60 12.74
C GLY A 83 14.72 2.39 12.91
N VAL A 84 15.23 1.16 13.05
CA VAL A 84 14.41 -0.03 13.32
C VAL A 84 14.29 -0.25 14.82
N VAL A 85 13.08 -0.14 15.34
CA VAL A 85 12.76 -0.28 16.77
C VAL A 85 12.50 -1.74 17.17
N SER A 86 11.88 -2.52 16.25
CA SER A 86 11.56 -3.93 16.49
C SER A 86 11.44 -4.68 15.19
N ASP A 87 11.90 -5.92 15.18
CA ASP A 87 11.84 -6.82 14.04
C ASP A 87 11.60 -8.26 14.53
N VAL A 88 10.38 -8.75 14.30
CA VAL A 88 9.88 -9.96 14.94
C VAL A 88 9.14 -10.82 13.90
N ILE A 89 9.46 -12.11 13.87
CA ILE A 89 8.72 -13.11 13.10
C ILE A 89 7.84 -13.91 14.08
N GLY A 90 6.60 -14.16 13.70
CA GLY A 90 5.65 -14.92 14.53
C GLY A 90 4.28 -15.08 13.88
N CYS A 91 3.31 -15.54 14.64
CA CYS A 91 1.93 -15.75 14.18
C CYS A 91 0.97 -14.83 14.92
N PHE A 92 -0.18 -14.54 14.34
CA PHE A 92 -1.25 -13.79 15.01
C PHE A 92 -1.73 -14.53 16.28
N THR A 93 -2.03 -13.75 17.34
CA THR A 93 -2.59 -14.29 18.59
C THR A 93 -4.10 -14.16 18.66
N VAL A 94 -4.69 -13.22 17.92
CA VAL A 94 -6.14 -13.02 17.89
C VAL A 94 -6.76 -14.10 17.02
N TYR A 95 -7.75 -14.83 17.55
CA TYR A 95 -8.37 -15.98 16.89
C TYR A 95 -8.82 -15.68 15.45
N LYS A 96 -9.51 -14.58 15.21
CA LYS A 96 -9.95 -14.19 13.87
C LYS A 96 -8.74 -14.00 12.93
N SER A 97 -7.77 -13.21 13.34
CA SER A 97 -6.58 -12.93 12.52
C SER A 97 -5.75 -14.18 12.25
N SER A 98 -5.61 -15.08 13.24
CA SER A 98 -4.87 -16.35 13.06
C SER A 98 -5.60 -17.35 12.17
N LYS A 99 -6.95 -17.27 12.10
CA LYS A 99 -7.73 -18.05 11.15
C LYS A 99 -7.60 -17.52 9.74
N ASP A 100 -7.65 -16.20 9.58
CA ASP A 100 -7.58 -15.53 8.28
C ASP A 100 -6.16 -15.60 7.68
N TYR A 101 -5.11 -15.59 8.53
CA TYR A 101 -3.70 -15.75 8.15
C TYR A 101 -3.00 -16.69 9.16
N PRO A 102 -2.97 -18.00 8.91
CA PRO A 102 -2.43 -19.00 9.87
C PRO A 102 -0.91 -19.13 9.86
N GLU A 103 -0.23 -18.59 8.84
CA GLU A 103 1.20 -18.72 8.63
C GLU A 103 2.01 -17.69 9.44
N GLU A 104 3.32 -17.87 9.43
CA GLU A 104 4.25 -16.90 10.01
C GLU A 104 4.29 -15.64 9.16
N LEU A 105 4.40 -14.53 9.83
CA LEU A 105 4.61 -13.21 9.24
C LEU A 105 5.63 -12.44 10.06
N ARG A 106 6.21 -11.43 9.45
CA ARG A 106 7.18 -10.55 10.08
C ARG A 106 6.52 -9.22 10.39
N LYS A 107 6.69 -8.76 11.64
CA LYS A 107 6.28 -7.44 12.11
C LYS A 107 7.52 -6.60 12.32
N LEU A 108 7.61 -5.52 11.56
CA LEU A 108 8.69 -4.54 11.61
C LEU A 108 8.14 -3.23 12.17
N ILE A 109 8.83 -2.63 13.14
CA ILE A 109 8.53 -1.28 13.63
C ILE A 109 9.70 -0.39 13.30
N VAL A 110 9.43 0.67 12.52
CA VAL A 110 10.42 1.64 12.08
C VAL A 110 10.04 3.01 12.61
N GLU A 111 10.99 3.74 13.13
CA GLU A 111 10.83 5.11 13.61
C GLU A 111 11.40 6.10 12.57
N ASN A 112 10.60 7.09 12.22
CA ASN A 112 11.05 8.18 11.36
C ASN A 112 11.99 9.09 12.20
N PRO A 113 13.23 9.31 11.77
CA PRO A 113 14.18 10.12 12.52
C PRO A 113 13.82 11.60 12.60
N GLU A 114 12.99 12.11 11.68
CA GLU A 114 12.64 13.52 11.61
C GLU A 114 11.60 13.92 12.67
N ASP A 115 10.61 13.06 12.93
CA ASP A 115 9.46 13.38 13.79
C ASP A 115 9.17 12.34 14.88
N GLY A 116 9.96 11.25 14.96
CA GLY A 116 9.76 10.14 15.90
C GLY A 116 8.51 9.29 15.64
N THR A 117 7.84 9.49 14.48
CA THR A 117 6.64 8.72 14.12
C THR A 117 7.00 7.27 13.90
N ARG A 118 6.25 6.35 14.52
CA ARG A 118 6.45 4.91 14.35
C ARG A 118 5.50 4.33 13.33
N TYR A 119 6.08 3.66 12.34
CA TYR A 119 5.38 2.89 11.33
C TYR A 119 5.47 1.41 11.65
N ILE A 120 4.34 0.71 11.57
CA ILE A 120 4.28 -0.72 11.78
C ILE A 120 3.96 -1.39 10.45
N PHE A 121 4.86 -2.25 10.01
CA PHE A 121 4.71 -3.04 8.79
C PHE A 121 4.52 -4.51 9.12
N LEU A 122 3.64 -5.15 8.37
CA LEU A 122 3.56 -6.61 8.27
C LEU A 122 4.00 -7.04 6.89
N THR A 123 4.70 -8.16 6.83
CA THR A 123 5.17 -8.75 5.57
C THR A 123 5.32 -10.26 5.70
N ASN A 124 5.15 -10.99 4.59
CA ASN A 124 5.52 -12.38 4.46
C ASN A 124 6.96 -12.57 3.94
N SER A 125 7.66 -11.50 3.60
CA SER A 125 9.08 -11.54 3.23
C SER A 125 9.94 -11.64 4.50
N LEU A 126 10.15 -12.90 4.98
CA LEU A 126 10.81 -13.15 6.26
C LEU A 126 12.31 -12.88 6.21
N ASP A 127 12.94 -13.06 5.04
CA ASP A 127 14.39 -12.99 4.84
C ASP A 127 14.89 -11.64 4.32
N ALA A 128 14.01 -10.81 3.74
CA ALA A 128 14.37 -9.48 3.24
C ALA A 128 15.02 -8.62 4.32
N SER A 129 15.89 -7.69 3.95
CA SER A 129 16.43 -6.75 4.93
C SER A 129 15.36 -5.76 5.43
N ALA A 130 15.52 -5.24 6.64
CA ALA A 130 14.57 -4.25 7.17
C ALA A 130 14.63 -2.93 6.38
N GLU A 131 15.82 -2.59 5.86
CA GLU A 131 16.04 -1.44 4.98
C GLU A 131 15.27 -1.57 3.67
N LEU A 132 15.27 -2.79 3.06
CA LEU A 132 14.51 -3.05 1.84
C LEU A 132 13.01 -2.86 2.08
N ILE A 133 12.45 -3.45 3.15
CA ILE A 133 11.04 -3.29 3.50
C ILE A 133 10.68 -1.83 3.73
N SER A 134 11.53 -1.09 4.43
CA SER A 134 11.32 0.34 4.69
C SER A 134 11.40 1.17 3.41
N SER A 135 12.34 0.85 2.50
CA SER A 135 12.49 1.55 1.23
C SER A 135 11.32 1.29 0.29
N LEU A 136 10.85 0.03 0.20
CA LEU A 136 9.67 -0.33 -0.58
C LEU A 136 8.44 0.49 -0.13
N TYR A 137 8.24 0.63 1.17
CA TYR A 137 7.11 1.43 1.66
C TYR A 137 7.26 2.93 1.37
N ARG A 138 8.47 3.48 1.46
CA ARG A 138 8.73 4.89 1.10
C ARG A 138 8.37 5.19 -0.36
N ASN A 139 8.62 4.24 -1.26
CA ASN A 139 8.28 4.39 -2.68
C ASN A 139 6.77 4.52 -2.93
N ARG A 140 5.90 4.14 -1.97
CA ARG A 140 4.45 4.39 -2.04
C ARG A 140 4.10 5.89 -2.20
N TRP A 141 4.95 6.78 -1.73
CA TRP A 141 4.77 8.23 -1.93
C TRP A 141 4.73 8.63 -3.42
N SER A 142 5.40 7.90 -4.29
CA SER A 142 5.37 8.12 -5.74
C SER A 142 3.95 8.03 -6.29
N VAL A 143 3.15 7.11 -5.76
CA VAL A 143 1.73 6.92 -6.13
C VAL A 143 0.89 8.15 -5.76
N GLU A 144 1.10 8.71 -4.58
CA GLU A 144 0.38 9.92 -4.14
C GLU A 144 0.74 11.13 -5.01
N LEU A 145 2.02 11.29 -5.33
CA LEU A 145 2.50 12.35 -6.22
C LEU A 145 1.94 12.20 -7.64
N PHE A 146 1.87 10.97 -8.16
CA PHE A 146 1.26 10.67 -9.45
C PHE A 146 -0.22 11.10 -9.48
N PHE A 147 -1.03 10.67 -8.50
CA PHE A 147 -2.44 11.07 -8.43
C PHE A 147 -2.63 12.57 -8.22
N LYS A 148 -1.76 13.22 -7.45
CA LYS A 148 -1.78 14.69 -7.28
C LYS A 148 -1.54 15.39 -8.61
N ARG A 149 -0.57 14.94 -9.40
CA ARG A 149 -0.29 15.48 -10.75
C ARG A 149 -1.48 15.29 -11.70
N ILE A 150 -2.06 14.07 -11.74
CA ILE A 150 -3.23 13.80 -12.57
C ILE A 150 -4.39 14.73 -12.20
N LYS A 151 -4.71 14.86 -10.91
CA LYS A 151 -5.80 15.74 -10.46
C LYS A 151 -5.56 17.19 -10.87
N GLN A 152 -4.33 17.69 -10.74
CA GLN A 152 -3.97 19.04 -11.17
C GLN A 152 -4.17 19.22 -12.68
N HIS A 153 -3.64 18.30 -13.50
CA HIS A 153 -3.80 18.38 -14.96
C HIS A 153 -5.26 18.26 -15.43
N LEU A 154 -6.05 17.39 -14.79
CA LEU A 154 -7.49 17.31 -15.09
C LEU A 154 -8.22 18.58 -14.72
N SER A 155 -7.94 19.18 -13.57
CA SER A 155 -8.51 20.47 -13.16
C SER A 155 -8.19 21.56 -14.18
N ASP A 156 -6.92 21.67 -14.60
CA ASP A 156 -6.48 22.64 -15.60
C ASP A 156 -7.15 22.44 -16.98
N LEU A 157 -7.40 21.20 -17.36
CA LEU A 157 -8.11 20.87 -18.61
C LEU A 157 -9.60 21.22 -18.52
N PHE A 158 -10.25 20.94 -17.40
CA PHE A 158 -11.66 21.30 -17.18
C PHE A 158 -11.84 22.82 -17.12
N ASP A 159 -10.97 23.55 -16.47
CA ASP A 159 -11.02 25.01 -16.44
C ASP A 159 -10.83 25.61 -17.84
N LYS A 160 -9.84 25.11 -18.61
CA LYS A 160 -9.61 25.55 -20.00
C LYS A 160 -10.79 25.22 -20.92
N SER A 161 -11.44 24.05 -20.76
CA SER A 161 -12.60 23.67 -21.57
C SER A 161 -13.82 24.52 -21.26
N ASN A 162 -14.04 24.89 -20.01
CA ASN A 162 -15.11 25.79 -19.59
C ASN A 162 -14.92 27.21 -20.14
N PHE A 163 -13.69 27.73 -20.11
CA PHE A 163 -13.39 29.04 -20.72
C PHE A 163 -13.59 29.07 -22.24
N LYS A 164 -13.22 27.99 -22.94
CA LYS A 164 -13.41 27.87 -24.38
C LYS A 164 -14.89 27.84 -24.76
N ASN A 165 -15.69 27.01 -24.07
CA ASN A 165 -17.14 26.91 -24.28
C ASN A 165 -17.90 28.21 -23.95
N VAL A 166 -17.42 29.02 -23.03
CA VAL A 166 -17.98 30.32 -22.72
C VAL A 166 -17.63 31.35 -23.85
N LYS A 167 -16.39 31.35 -24.32
CA LYS A 167 -15.94 32.23 -25.38
C LYS A 167 -16.65 31.95 -26.71
N ASP A 168 -16.79 30.67 -27.10
CA ASP A 168 -17.48 30.28 -28.32
C ASP A 168 -19.00 30.60 -28.29
N ARG A 169 -19.62 30.70 -27.13
CA ARG A 169 -21.01 31.16 -27.00
C ARG A 169 -21.16 32.67 -27.10
N TYR A 170 -20.17 33.44 -26.73
CA TYR A 170 -20.21 34.91 -26.86
C TYR A 170 -19.88 35.38 -28.27
N ASP A 171 -18.96 34.70 -28.98
CA ASP A 171 -18.59 35.04 -30.38
C ASP A 171 -19.63 34.59 -31.41
N SER A 172 -20.61 33.77 -31.07
CA SER A 172 -21.72 33.38 -31.94
C SER A 172 -22.98 34.24 -31.78
N SER A 173 -22.92 35.34 -31.01
CA SER A 173 -24.04 36.22 -30.68
C SER A 173 -23.87 37.65 -31.21
N ILE A 174 -22.94 37.88 -32.18
CA ILE A 174 -22.75 39.15 -32.85
C ILE A 174 -23.06 39.01 -34.33
#